data_21f9fe71e93444355323053828e41cdb
#
_entry.id   21f9fe71e93444355323053828e41cdb
#
_cell.length_a   1.000
_cell.length_b   1.000
_cell.length_c   1.000
_cell.angle_alpha   90.00
_cell.angle_beta   90.00
_cell.angle_gamma   90.00
#
_symmetry.space_group_name_H-M   'P 1'
#
loop_
_entity.id
_entity.type
_entity.pdbx_description
1 polymer ?
#
loop_
_entity_poly.entity_id
_entity_poly.type
_entity_poly.pdbx_seq_one_letter_code
_entity_poly.pdbx_strand_id
1 'polypeptide(L)'
;MYASALASNKKYTFICLLPEHLEGEYWTAVETGIHEAIATYSDFNTSVKINYYDPYDYHSFENASEAILALQPDGVMVAPTAPQYTKGFTDQLQALDIPYIYIDSNIKDVPPLAFFGQNSRQSGYFAARMMMLLARDEKEIVIFRKIHEGIVGSNQQENREIGFRQYMKEHHPSCTILELDLHAERNDEDNENAG
;
A
#
# COMPACT_ATOMS: atom_id res chain seq x y z
N MET A 1 -16.42 -17.78 19.56
CA MET A 1 -15.21 -16.93 19.67
C MET A 1 -15.52 -15.46 19.97
N TYR A 2 -16.63 -14.87 19.47
CA TYR A 2 -17.03 -13.48 19.77
C TYR A 2 -17.46 -13.23 21.22
N ALA A 3 -18.08 -14.22 21.87
CA ALA A 3 -18.57 -14.06 23.26
C ALA A 3 -17.47 -13.98 24.32
N SER A 4 -16.24 -14.46 24.02
CA SER A 4 -15.12 -14.39 24.98
C SER A 4 -14.42 -13.02 24.98
N ALA A 5 -14.51 -12.26 23.92
CA ALA A 5 -13.92 -10.92 23.82
C ALA A 5 -14.72 -9.90 24.65
N LEU A 6 -16.04 -10.02 24.70
CA LEU A 6 -16.91 -9.17 25.53
C LEU A 6 -16.74 -9.41 27.05
N ALA A 7 -16.19 -10.54 27.46
CA ALA A 7 -15.94 -10.86 28.86
C ALA A 7 -14.53 -10.46 29.35
N SER A 8 -13.67 -10.01 28.43
CA SER A 8 -12.31 -9.59 28.77
C SER A 8 -12.28 -8.10 29.10
N ASN A 9 -11.83 -7.74 30.29
CA ASN A 9 -11.51 -6.35 30.65
C ASN A 9 -10.22 -5.84 29.93
N LYS A 10 -9.62 -6.67 29.06
CA LYS A 10 -8.42 -6.28 28.32
C LYS A 10 -8.78 -5.23 27.27
N LYS A 11 -8.08 -4.11 27.30
CA LYS A 11 -8.13 -3.10 26.23
C LYS A 11 -7.14 -3.52 25.13
N TYR A 12 -7.61 -3.55 23.92
CA TYR A 12 -6.77 -3.82 22.74
C TYR A 12 -6.42 -2.50 22.05
N THR A 13 -5.15 -2.36 21.68
CA THR A 13 -4.64 -1.19 20.97
C THR A 13 -4.11 -1.62 19.60
N PHE A 14 -4.67 -1.06 18.55
CA PHE A 14 -4.23 -1.25 17.18
C PHE A 14 -3.66 0.05 16.63
N ILE A 15 -2.66 -0.05 15.76
CA ILE A 15 -2.06 1.11 15.11
C ILE A 15 -2.09 0.90 13.60
N CYS A 16 -2.50 1.96 12.88
CA CYS A 16 -2.46 2.02 11.43
C CYS A 16 -1.27 2.90 11.02
N LEU A 17 -0.35 2.36 10.23
CA LEU A 17 0.76 3.11 9.65
C LEU A 17 0.41 3.40 8.19
N LEU A 18 0.13 4.65 7.88
CA LEU A 18 -0.34 5.13 6.58
C LEU A 18 0.63 6.16 5.99
N PRO A 19 0.71 6.27 4.65
CA PRO A 19 1.43 7.38 4.05
C PRO A 19 0.70 8.70 4.34
N GLU A 20 1.48 9.74 4.61
CA GLU A 20 0.99 11.08 4.83
C GLU A 20 0.37 11.62 3.53
N HIS A 21 -0.70 12.38 3.66
CA HIS A 21 -1.53 13.03 2.65
C HIS A 21 -0.98 13.05 1.22
N LEU A 22 -0.98 11.90 0.57
CA LEU A 22 -0.86 11.88 -0.88
C LEU A 22 -2.14 12.50 -1.43
N GLU A 23 -2.03 13.47 -2.31
CA GLU A 23 -3.15 14.09 -3.00
C GLU A 23 -4.06 13.02 -3.59
N GLY A 24 -5.33 13.03 -3.22
CA GLY A 24 -6.34 12.13 -3.78
C GLY A 24 -7.34 11.59 -2.77
N GLU A 25 -8.49 11.19 -3.29
CA GLU A 25 -9.61 10.67 -2.49
C GLU A 25 -9.36 9.28 -1.89
N TYR A 26 -8.32 8.56 -2.38
CA TYR A 26 -8.09 7.16 -1.99
C TYR A 26 -7.76 7.02 -0.50
N TRP A 27 -6.74 7.73 -0.02
CA TRP A 27 -6.32 7.64 1.39
C TRP A 27 -7.35 8.26 2.33
N THR A 28 -8.04 9.31 1.91
CA THR A 28 -9.18 9.87 2.65
C THR A 28 -10.30 8.83 2.82
N ALA A 29 -10.58 8.03 1.79
CA ALA A 29 -11.56 6.96 1.89
C ALA A 29 -11.09 5.83 2.82
N VAL A 30 -9.80 5.48 2.81
CA VAL A 30 -9.21 4.51 3.76
C VAL A 30 -9.36 5.00 5.20
N GLU A 31 -9.00 6.24 5.49
CA GLU A 31 -9.14 6.83 6.82
C GLU A 31 -10.59 6.89 7.28
N THR A 32 -11.50 7.26 6.38
CA THR A 32 -12.94 7.24 6.66
C THR A 32 -13.40 5.85 7.08
N GLY A 33 -12.98 4.81 6.34
CA GLY A 33 -13.30 3.42 6.69
C GLY A 33 -12.72 3.00 8.06
N ILE A 34 -11.51 3.46 8.40
CA ILE A 34 -10.92 3.23 9.73
C ILE A 34 -11.76 3.89 10.81
N HIS A 35 -12.16 5.15 10.64
CA HIS A 35 -12.99 5.86 11.61
C HIS A 35 -14.38 5.23 11.77
N GLU A 36 -15.00 4.79 10.69
CA GLU A 36 -16.27 4.05 10.74
C GLU A 36 -16.12 2.71 11.48
N ALA A 37 -15.03 1.99 11.27
CA ALA A 37 -14.73 0.76 12.01
C ALA A 37 -14.54 1.04 13.50
N ILE A 38 -13.81 2.08 13.89
CA ILE A 38 -13.63 2.50 15.28
C ILE A 38 -14.99 2.75 15.93
N ALA A 39 -15.86 3.49 15.26
CA ALA A 39 -17.21 3.79 15.79
C ALA A 39 -18.05 2.54 15.91
N THR A 40 -18.02 1.65 14.91
CA THR A 40 -18.81 0.40 14.88
C THR A 40 -18.40 -0.59 15.97
N TYR A 41 -17.09 -0.65 16.26
CA TYR A 41 -16.53 -1.62 17.22
C TYR A 41 -16.15 -0.99 18.57
N SER A 42 -16.69 0.19 18.90
CA SER A 42 -16.41 0.91 20.17
C SER A 42 -16.69 0.07 21.41
N ASP A 43 -17.69 -0.82 21.38
CA ASP A 43 -18.08 -1.68 22.49
C ASP A 43 -17.11 -2.82 22.80
N PHE A 44 -16.12 -3.07 21.91
CA PHE A 44 -15.16 -4.17 22.05
C PHE A 44 -13.93 -3.81 22.88
N ASN A 45 -13.94 -2.68 23.58
CA ASN A 45 -12.80 -2.17 24.38
C ASN A 45 -11.51 -2.07 23.54
N THR A 46 -11.64 -1.57 22.32
CA THR A 46 -10.55 -1.38 21.36
C THR A 46 -10.21 0.10 21.23
N SER A 47 -8.94 0.39 20.97
CA SER A 47 -8.49 1.69 20.51
C SER A 47 -7.64 1.55 19.26
N VAL A 48 -7.85 2.44 18.32
CA VAL A 48 -7.07 2.50 17.08
C VAL A 48 -6.43 3.88 16.99
N LYS A 49 -5.13 3.92 16.62
CA LYS A 49 -4.39 5.15 16.34
C LYS A 49 -3.91 5.10 14.91
N ILE A 50 -3.88 6.25 14.23
CA ILE A 50 -3.29 6.39 12.92
C ILE A 50 -1.98 7.14 13.09
N ASN A 51 -0.90 6.55 12.61
CA ASN A 51 0.42 7.16 12.48
C ASN A 51 0.69 7.35 11.00
N TYR A 52 1.29 8.46 10.65
CA TYR A 52 1.62 8.78 9.27
C TYR A 52 3.13 8.77 9.06
N TYR A 53 3.54 8.54 7.81
CA TYR A 53 4.91 8.68 7.35
C TYR A 53 4.93 9.33 5.97
N ASP A 54 5.94 10.14 5.69
CA ASP A 54 6.19 10.68 4.35
C ASP A 54 6.69 9.54 3.44
N PRO A 55 5.96 9.17 2.37
CA PRO A 55 6.36 8.07 1.49
C PRO A 55 7.62 8.36 0.68
N TYR A 56 8.08 9.59 0.67
CA TYR A 56 9.29 10.04 -0.01
C TYR A 56 10.50 10.22 0.93
N ASP A 57 10.29 10.08 2.24
CA ASP A 57 11.33 10.12 3.25
C ASP A 57 11.37 8.82 4.08
N TYR A 58 12.44 8.03 3.88
CA TYR A 58 12.59 6.78 4.60
C TYR A 58 12.81 6.99 6.12
N HIS A 59 13.42 8.09 6.53
CA HIS A 59 13.57 8.42 7.95
C HIS A 59 12.22 8.68 8.61
N SER A 60 11.27 9.26 7.90
CA SER A 60 9.90 9.42 8.38
C SER A 60 9.26 8.06 8.66
N PHE A 61 9.42 7.09 7.75
CA PHE A 61 8.91 5.73 7.96
C PHE A 61 9.62 5.03 9.13
N GLU A 62 10.93 5.17 9.24
CA GLU A 62 11.74 4.58 10.32
C GLU A 62 11.31 5.14 11.67
N ASN A 63 11.22 6.48 11.82
CA ASN A 63 10.78 7.14 13.04
C ASN A 63 9.36 6.73 13.44
N ALA A 64 8.42 6.66 12.49
CA ALA A 64 7.05 6.21 12.75
C ALA A 64 7.02 4.74 13.19
N SER A 65 7.83 3.89 12.57
CA SER A 65 7.96 2.47 12.92
C SER A 65 8.51 2.27 14.33
N GLU A 66 9.57 2.98 14.69
CA GLU A 66 10.15 2.93 16.05
C GLU A 66 9.15 3.40 17.11
N ALA A 67 8.40 4.47 16.83
CA ALA A 67 7.35 4.95 17.73
C ALA A 67 6.25 3.91 17.95
N ILE A 68 5.89 3.15 16.90
CA ILE A 68 4.91 2.06 16.98
C ILE A 68 5.46 0.90 17.81
N LEU A 69 6.70 0.48 17.57
CA LEU A 69 7.34 -0.60 18.32
C LEU A 69 7.44 -0.28 19.81
N ALA A 70 7.77 0.97 20.16
CA ALA A 70 7.83 1.43 21.55
C ALA A 70 6.47 1.34 22.28
N LEU A 71 5.36 1.46 21.56
CA LEU A 71 4.00 1.35 22.13
C LEU A 71 3.55 -0.10 22.34
N GLN A 72 4.21 -1.09 21.75
CA GLN A 72 3.85 -2.51 21.83
C GLN A 72 2.34 -2.77 21.62
N PRO A 73 1.77 -2.39 20.46
CA PRO A 73 0.33 -2.56 20.20
C PRO A 73 -0.04 -4.04 20.10
N ASP A 74 -1.33 -4.35 20.23
CA ASP A 74 -1.85 -5.71 20.03
C ASP A 74 -1.95 -6.11 18.55
N GLY A 75 -1.76 -5.18 17.63
CA GLY A 75 -1.68 -5.43 16.20
C GLY A 75 -1.44 -4.16 15.38
N VAL A 76 -0.88 -4.33 14.19
CA VAL A 76 -0.53 -3.22 13.29
C VAL A 76 -1.11 -3.43 11.91
N MET A 77 -1.70 -2.38 11.34
CA MET A 77 -2.06 -2.30 9.93
C MET A 77 -1.04 -1.41 9.23
N VAL A 78 -0.38 -1.94 8.21
CA VAL A 78 0.70 -1.25 7.49
C VAL A 78 0.31 -1.06 6.04
N ALA A 79 0.43 0.18 5.56
CA ALA A 79 0.45 0.48 4.14
C ALA A 79 1.91 0.53 3.67
N PRO A 80 2.46 -0.55 3.12
CA PRO A 80 3.88 -0.61 2.77
C PRO A 80 4.13 0.16 1.47
N THR A 81 5.20 0.95 1.42
CA THR A 81 5.61 1.62 0.18
C THR A 81 6.94 1.11 -0.34
N ALA A 82 7.96 1.03 0.51
CA ALA A 82 9.31 0.60 0.16
C ALA A 82 9.61 -0.76 0.81
N PRO A 83 9.82 -1.83 0.00
CA PRO A 83 9.98 -3.20 0.52
C PRO A 83 11.07 -3.34 1.56
N GLN A 84 12.23 -2.69 1.34
CA GLN A 84 13.40 -2.83 2.22
C GLN A 84 13.15 -2.28 3.63
N TYR A 85 12.47 -1.15 3.75
CA TYR A 85 12.18 -0.52 5.04
C TYR A 85 11.04 -1.22 5.76
N THR A 86 9.97 -1.54 5.03
CA THR A 86 8.85 -2.28 5.60
C THR A 86 9.28 -3.65 6.10
N LYS A 87 10.19 -4.35 5.40
CA LYS A 87 10.72 -5.63 5.87
C LYS A 87 11.41 -5.50 7.23
N GLY A 88 12.29 -4.50 7.40
CA GLY A 88 12.96 -4.26 8.68
C GLY A 88 11.98 -4.03 9.84
N PHE A 89 10.91 -3.28 9.60
CA PHE A 89 9.86 -3.05 10.58
C PHE A 89 9.07 -4.33 10.91
N THR A 90 8.65 -5.07 9.89
CA THR A 90 7.85 -6.29 10.10
C THR A 90 8.65 -7.43 10.72
N ASP A 91 9.96 -7.53 10.45
CA ASP A 91 10.83 -8.47 11.15
C ASP A 91 10.86 -8.18 12.67
N GLN A 92 10.86 -6.90 13.07
CA GLN A 92 10.77 -6.49 14.47
C GLN A 92 9.40 -6.76 15.08
N LEU A 93 8.31 -6.53 14.35
CA LEU A 93 6.96 -6.90 14.80
C LEU A 93 6.86 -8.41 15.05
N GLN A 94 7.41 -9.23 14.15
CA GLN A 94 7.45 -10.68 14.32
C GLN A 94 8.29 -11.10 15.54
N ALA A 95 9.44 -10.46 15.76
CA ALA A 95 10.28 -10.75 16.93
C ALA A 95 9.60 -10.42 18.27
N LEU A 96 8.62 -9.51 18.25
CA LEU A 96 7.81 -9.10 19.40
C LEU A 96 6.46 -9.84 19.48
N ASP A 97 6.21 -10.81 18.59
CA ASP A 97 4.92 -11.51 18.47
C ASP A 97 3.73 -10.57 18.23
N ILE A 98 3.96 -9.41 17.57
CA ILE A 98 2.91 -8.45 17.22
C ILE A 98 2.36 -8.79 15.83
N PRO A 99 1.10 -9.21 15.72
CA PRO A 99 0.48 -9.51 14.44
C PRO A 99 0.32 -8.25 13.59
N TYR A 100 0.52 -8.39 12.27
CA TYR A 100 0.31 -7.29 11.35
C TYR A 100 -0.43 -7.74 10.09
N ILE A 101 -1.11 -6.78 9.48
CA ILE A 101 -1.77 -6.91 8.18
C ILE A 101 -1.26 -5.86 7.23
N TYR A 102 -1.33 -6.14 5.93
CA TYR A 102 -1.07 -5.15 4.90
C TYR A 102 -2.35 -4.61 4.29
N ILE A 103 -2.33 -3.34 3.93
CA ILE A 103 -3.36 -2.69 3.12
C ILE A 103 -2.73 -2.03 1.90
N ASP A 104 -3.53 -1.91 0.83
CA ASP A 104 -3.17 -1.35 -0.47
C ASP A 104 -2.08 -2.14 -1.20
N SER A 105 -0.89 -2.22 -0.65
CA SER A 105 0.27 -2.87 -1.24
C SER A 105 0.72 -4.09 -0.44
N ASN A 106 1.31 -5.06 -1.13
CA ASN A 106 1.87 -6.27 -0.52
C ASN A 106 3.37 -6.35 -0.84
N ILE A 107 4.14 -6.91 0.08
CA ILE A 107 5.58 -7.12 -0.10
C ILE A 107 5.83 -8.60 -0.34
N LYS A 108 6.62 -8.87 -1.38
CA LYS A 108 7.04 -10.23 -1.71
C LYS A 108 7.93 -10.77 -0.59
N ASP A 109 7.78 -12.05 -0.29
CA ASP A 109 8.59 -12.82 0.67
C ASP A 109 8.47 -12.35 2.15
N VAL A 110 7.50 -11.50 2.48
CA VAL A 110 7.20 -11.04 3.84
C VAL A 110 5.70 -11.18 4.09
N PRO A 111 5.21 -12.41 4.40
CA PRO A 111 3.78 -12.67 4.50
C PRO A 111 3.18 -12.01 5.76
N PRO A 112 2.15 -11.16 5.63
CA PRO A 112 1.36 -10.66 6.74
C PRO A 112 0.35 -11.71 7.21
N LEU A 113 -0.31 -11.46 8.34
CA LEU A 113 -1.46 -12.26 8.78
C LEU A 113 -2.61 -12.22 7.75
N ALA A 114 -2.82 -11.07 7.12
CA ALA A 114 -3.77 -10.86 6.03
C ALA A 114 -3.34 -9.68 5.16
N PHE A 115 -3.81 -9.67 3.92
CA PHE A 115 -3.65 -8.55 2.98
C PHE A 115 -5.02 -8.09 2.47
N PHE A 116 -5.24 -6.78 2.53
CA PHE A 116 -6.43 -6.13 1.99
C PHE A 116 -6.00 -5.14 0.91
N GLY A 117 -6.26 -5.48 -0.34
CA GLY A 117 -5.87 -4.66 -1.48
C GLY A 117 -6.43 -5.20 -2.79
N GLN A 118 -6.17 -4.46 -3.86
CA GLN A 118 -6.62 -4.84 -5.19
C GLN A 118 -5.78 -6.00 -5.73
N ASN A 119 -6.42 -6.91 -6.48
CA ASN A 119 -5.69 -7.86 -7.32
C ASN A 119 -5.10 -7.11 -8.53
N SER A 120 -3.89 -6.60 -8.36
CA SER A 120 -3.23 -5.75 -9.35
C SER A 120 -2.95 -6.45 -10.68
N ARG A 121 -2.65 -7.76 -10.65
CA ARG A 121 -2.46 -8.52 -11.89
C ARG A 121 -3.75 -8.61 -12.69
N GLN A 122 -4.87 -8.90 -12.04
CA GLN A 122 -6.18 -8.94 -12.69
C GLN A 122 -6.60 -7.55 -13.16
N SER A 123 -6.31 -6.52 -12.40
CA SER A 123 -6.53 -5.12 -12.79
C SER A 123 -5.78 -4.76 -14.06
N GLY A 124 -4.50 -5.11 -14.15
CA GLY A 124 -3.70 -4.90 -15.36
C GLY A 124 -4.22 -5.66 -16.58
N TYR A 125 -4.59 -6.93 -16.38
CA TYR A 125 -5.21 -7.74 -17.42
C TYR A 125 -6.49 -7.10 -17.95
N PHE A 126 -7.34 -6.60 -17.06
CA PHE A 126 -8.57 -5.94 -17.41
C PHE A 126 -8.32 -4.58 -18.10
N ALA A 127 -7.31 -3.82 -17.65
CA ALA A 127 -6.93 -2.56 -18.28
C ALA A 127 -6.50 -2.76 -19.75
N ALA A 128 -5.70 -3.79 -20.04
CA ALA A 128 -5.32 -4.14 -21.42
C ALA A 128 -6.56 -4.47 -22.26
N ARG A 129 -7.49 -5.26 -21.72
CA ARG A 129 -8.74 -5.59 -22.40
C ARG A 129 -9.55 -4.34 -22.73
N MET A 130 -9.72 -3.44 -21.77
CA MET A 130 -10.46 -2.19 -21.97
C MET A 130 -9.78 -1.30 -23.01
N MET A 131 -8.46 -1.19 -22.95
CA MET A 131 -7.70 -0.40 -23.92
C MET A 131 -7.88 -0.92 -25.34
N MET A 132 -7.81 -2.24 -25.56
CA MET A 132 -7.97 -2.83 -26.88
C MET A 132 -9.39 -2.77 -27.43
N LEU A 133 -10.40 -2.56 -26.58
CA LEU A 133 -11.75 -2.23 -27.05
C LEU A 133 -11.80 -0.84 -27.73
N LEU A 134 -10.95 0.08 -27.28
CA LEU A 134 -10.86 1.44 -27.81
C LEU A 134 -9.86 1.54 -28.98
N ALA A 135 -8.76 0.82 -28.91
CA ALA A 135 -7.62 0.87 -29.83
C ALA A 135 -7.55 -0.39 -30.71
N ARG A 136 -8.66 -0.76 -31.37
CA ARG A 136 -8.86 -2.05 -32.02
C ARG A 136 -7.80 -2.45 -33.04
N ASP A 137 -7.28 -1.48 -33.80
CA ASP A 137 -6.40 -1.72 -34.95
C ASP A 137 -4.97 -1.23 -34.70
N GLU A 138 -4.70 -0.76 -33.46
CA GLU A 138 -3.35 -0.28 -33.11
C GLU A 138 -2.38 -1.42 -32.98
N LYS A 139 -1.19 -1.23 -33.56
CA LYS A 139 -0.11 -2.21 -33.57
C LYS A 139 0.97 -1.92 -32.55
N GLU A 140 0.93 -0.75 -31.96
CA GLU A 140 1.90 -0.28 -30.99
C GLU A 140 1.18 0.36 -29.79
N ILE A 141 1.65 0.03 -28.60
CA ILE A 141 1.16 0.55 -27.34
C ILE A 141 2.36 0.98 -26.52
N VAL A 142 2.23 2.10 -25.83
CA VAL A 142 3.27 2.62 -24.93
C VAL A 142 2.82 2.44 -23.48
N ILE A 143 3.66 1.78 -22.69
CA ILE A 143 3.54 1.75 -21.24
C ILE A 143 4.43 2.84 -20.66
N PHE A 144 3.82 3.81 -19.97
CA PHE A 144 4.54 4.82 -19.21
C PHE A 144 4.77 4.30 -17.79
N ARG A 145 6.04 4.27 -17.36
CA ARG A 145 6.41 3.97 -15.97
C ARG A 145 6.91 5.24 -15.32
N LYS A 146 6.25 5.67 -14.25
CA LYS A 146 6.73 6.78 -13.44
C LYS A 146 7.73 6.23 -12.42
N ILE A 147 8.99 6.60 -12.58
CA ILE A 147 10.08 6.20 -11.70
C ILE A 147 10.40 7.40 -10.81
N HIS A 148 10.29 7.21 -9.50
CA HIS A 148 10.80 8.16 -8.52
C HIS A 148 12.16 7.70 -8.03
N GLU A 149 13.14 8.58 -8.05
CA GLU A 149 14.48 8.28 -7.53
C GLU A 149 14.38 7.88 -6.04
N GLY A 150 15.05 6.77 -5.70
CA GLY A 150 15.06 6.25 -4.33
C GLY A 150 13.84 5.44 -3.91
N ILE A 151 12.79 5.34 -4.73
CA ILE A 151 11.63 4.51 -4.45
C ILE A 151 11.66 3.28 -5.36
N VAL A 152 11.82 2.11 -4.79
CA VAL A 152 11.62 0.85 -5.52
C VAL A 152 10.13 0.76 -5.85
N GLY A 153 9.82 0.57 -7.13
CA GLY A 153 8.45 0.45 -7.61
C GLY A 153 7.65 -0.57 -6.78
N SER A 154 6.40 -0.24 -6.47
CA SER A 154 5.56 -1.15 -5.70
C SER A 154 5.31 -2.43 -6.49
N ASN A 155 5.25 -3.57 -5.79
CA ASN A 155 4.83 -4.85 -6.39
C ASN A 155 3.49 -4.75 -7.13
N GLN A 156 2.68 -3.76 -6.80
CA GLN A 156 1.39 -3.50 -7.43
C GLN A 156 1.55 -2.99 -8.87
N GLN A 157 2.52 -2.11 -9.13
CA GLN A 157 2.79 -1.62 -10.48
C GLN A 157 3.33 -2.75 -11.36
N GLU A 158 4.30 -3.50 -10.84
CA GLU A 158 4.86 -4.68 -11.54
C GLU A 158 3.77 -5.71 -11.85
N ASN A 159 2.92 -6.04 -10.89
CA ASN A 159 1.83 -6.99 -11.09
C ASN A 159 0.79 -6.48 -12.11
N ARG A 160 0.48 -5.18 -12.13
CA ARG A 160 -0.40 -4.61 -13.16
C ARG A 160 0.21 -4.75 -14.55
N GLU A 161 1.50 -4.46 -14.69
CA GLU A 161 2.21 -4.62 -15.96
C GLU A 161 2.25 -6.09 -16.40
N ILE A 162 2.54 -7.02 -15.50
CA ILE A 162 2.51 -8.46 -15.78
C ILE A 162 1.12 -8.87 -16.30
N GLY A 163 0.06 -8.45 -15.64
CA GLY A 163 -1.31 -8.75 -16.06
C GLY A 163 -1.66 -8.15 -17.41
N PHE A 164 -1.25 -6.91 -17.65
CA PHE A 164 -1.43 -6.22 -18.92
C PHE A 164 -0.75 -6.97 -20.07
N ARG A 165 0.53 -7.28 -19.90
CA ARG A 165 1.33 -8.02 -20.90
C ARG A 165 0.79 -9.42 -21.15
N GLN A 166 0.25 -10.07 -20.11
CA GLN A 166 -0.39 -11.37 -20.25
C GLN A 166 -1.58 -11.30 -21.20
N TYR A 167 -2.51 -10.35 -21.01
CA TYR A 167 -3.64 -10.18 -21.91
C TYR A 167 -3.19 -9.91 -23.36
N MET A 168 -2.24 -9.01 -23.54
CA MET A 168 -1.72 -8.66 -24.86
C MET A 168 -1.10 -9.87 -25.56
N LYS A 169 -0.31 -10.65 -24.85
CA LYS A 169 0.29 -11.88 -25.38
C LYS A 169 -0.76 -12.92 -25.81
N GLU A 170 -1.83 -13.06 -25.03
CA GLU A 170 -2.89 -14.06 -25.28
C GLU A 170 -3.82 -13.64 -26.43
N HIS A 171 -4.12 -12.35 -26.58
CA HIS A 171 -5.16 -11.86 -27.47
C HIS A 171 -4.66 -10.99 -28.62
N HIS A 172 -3.53 -10.33 -28.46
CA HIS A 172 -2.94 -9.40 -29.44
C HIS A 172 -1.44 -9.62 -29.61
N PRO A 173 -0.98 -10.85 -29.95
CA PRO A 173 0.44 -11.21 -29.97
C PRO A 173 1.26 -10.43 -31.02
N SER A 174 0.61 -9.82 -32.00
CA SER A 174 1.26 -8.98 -33.02
C SER A 174 1.41 -7.51 -32.60
N CYS A 175 0.85 -7.11 -31.48
CA CYS A 175 0.96 -5.75 -30.97
C CYS A 175 2.30 -5.57 -30.26
N THR A 176 3.05 -4.54 -30.64
CA THR A 176 4.31 -4.16 -29.99
C THR A 176 4.03 -3.32 -28.75
N ILE A 177 4.67 -3.69 -27.64
CA ILE A 177 4.60 -2.88 -26.41
C ILE A 177 5.94 -2.17 -26.26
N LEU A 178 5.88 -0.84 -26.34
CA LEU A 178 7.00 0.06 -26.04
C LEU A 178 6.95 0.47 -24.57
N GLU A 179 8.10 0.75 -23.99
CA GLU A 179 8.23 1.22 -22.62
C GLU A 179 8.85 2.60 -22.61
N LEU A 180 8.28 3.49 -21.82
CA LEU A 180 8.83 4.83 -21.60
C LEU A 180 8.90 5.10 -20.09
N ASP A 181 10.11 5.22 -19.61
CA ASP A 181 10.37 5.56 -18.21
C ASP A 181 10.36 7.08 -18.04
N LEU A 182 9.45 7.56 -17.22
CA LEU A 182 9.35 8.96 -16.83
C LEU A 182 10.01 9.13 -15.47
N HIS A 183 11.19 9.74 -15.45
CA HIS A 183 11.85 10.12 -14.20
C HIS A 183 11.17 11.40 -13.66
N ALA A 184 10.57 11.29 -12.47
CA ALA A 184 10.05 12.47 -11.78
C ALA A 184 11.15 13.00 -10.87
N GLU A 185 11.64 14.19 -11.19
CA GLU A 185 12.47 14.95 -10.27
C GLU A 185 11.62 15.39 -9.07
N ARG A 186 12.20 15.36 -7.88
CA ARG A 186 11.59 15.93 -6.68
C ARG A 186 11.57 17.44 -6.86
N ASN A 187 10.40 18.05 -6.98
CA ASN A 187 10.28 19.51 -6.90
C ASN A 187 10.49 19.90 -5.43
N ASP A 188 11.69 20.39 -5.10
CA ASP A 188 12.01 20.92 -3.76
C ASP A 188 11.30 22.27 -3.46
N GLU A 189 10.41 22.74 -4.34
CA GLU A 189 9.73 24.03 -4.19
C GLU A 189 8.62 24.07 -3.13
N ASP A 190 8.16 22.92 -2.62
CA ASP A 190 7.07 22.88 -1.62
C ASP A 190 7.54 23.14 -0.17
N ASN A 191 8.85 23.25 0.08
CA ASN A 191 9.41 23.41 1.42
C ASN A 191 9.70 24.86 1.84
N GLU A 192 9.55 25.86 0.95
CA GLU A 192 9.82 27.26 1.31
C GLU A 192 8.61 28.05 1.85
N ASN A 193 7.40 27.46 1.87
CA ASN A 193 6.19 28.16 2.34
C ASN A 193 5.70 27.73 3.73
N ALA A 194 6.48 26.94 4.47
CA ALA A 194 6.18 26.58 5.86
C ALA A 194 7.19 27.23 6.83
N GLY A 195 7.28 28.57 6.83
CA GLY A 195 8.03 29.39 7.75
C GLY A 195 7.10 30.31 8.56
#